data_c1392426d259bd60b89da1d1313d3940
#
_entry.id   c1392426d259bd60b89da1d1313d3940
#
_cell.length_a   1.000
_cell.length_b   1.000
_cell.length_c   1.000
_cell.angle_alpha   90.00
_cell.angle_beta   90.00
_cell.angle_gamma   90.00
#
_symmetry.space_group_name_H-M   'P 1'
#
loop_
_entity.id
_entity.type
_entity.pdbx_description
1 polymer ?
#
loop_
_entity_poly.entity_id
_entity_poly.type
_entity_poly.pdbx_seq_one_letter_code
_entity_poly.pdbx_strand_id
1 'polypeptide(L)'
;MSLILNLETSSKNCSVSLSSNGELVSHFEMEDDKYRHSELLTSSIQDILSANNLNTKDLDAISIGVGPGSFTGLRIGFSVAKGLCYPNKTKLIGIPTLKILANSLESKTDNIISLISDKGNYFYLSKYNFKLEELIPPKIELIDEEFLNNLVDASTTIVVNSESSYLYIKE
;
A
#
# COMPACT_ATOMS: atom_id res chain seq x y z
N MET A 1 -15.43 -16.07 -10.82
CA MET A 1 -14.73 -16.09 -9.53
C MET A 1 -13.42 -15.35 -9.76
N SER A 2 -13.13 -14.28 -9.02
CA SER A 2 -11.89 -13.52 -9.22
C SER A 2 -10.92 -13.81 -8.07
N LEU A 3 -9.79 -14.44 -8.38
CA LEU A 3 -8.73 -14.77 -7.43
C LEU A 3 -7.54 -13.83 -7.65
N ILE A 4 -7.23 -13.01 -6.65
CA ILE A 4 -6.22 -11.95 -6.76
C ILE A 4 -5.17 -12.11 -5.66
N LEU A 5 -3.91 -12.14 -6.07
CA LEU A 5 -2.77 -12.04 -5.15
C LEU A 5 -2.39 -10.57 -5.02
N ASN A 6 -2.38 -10.04 -3.79
CA ASN A 6 -2.09 -8.64 -3.52
C ASN A 6 -0.72 -8.53 -2.84
N LEU A 7 0.10 -7.60 -3.31
CA LEU A 7 1.47 -7.39 -2.84
C LEU A 7 1.66 -5.93 -2.42
N GLU A 8 2.28 -5.70 -1.25
CA GLU A 8 2.69 -4.36 -0.83
C GLU A 8 4.11 -4.41 -0.24
N THR A 9 4.99 -3.59 -0.80
CA THR A 9 6.42 -3.56 -0.47
C THR A 9 6.97 -2.14 -0.42
N SER A 10 6.10 -1.14 -0.45
CA SER A 10 6.50 0.28 -0.54
C SER A 10 6.99 0.87 0.79
N SER A 11 6.87 0.16 1.88
CA SER A 11 7.30 0.56 3.23
C SER A 11 8.22 -0.49 3.87
N LYS A 12 8.52 -0.38 5.15
CA LYS A 12 9.20 -1.43 5.93
C LYS A 12 8.32 -2.69 6.06
N ASN A 13 7.01 -2.51 5.96
CA ASN A 13 6.08 -3.62 5.97
C ASN A 13 6.06 -4.33 4.62
N CYS A 14 6.29 -5.64 4.65
CA CYS A 14 6.12 -6.53 3.51
C CYS A 14 4.83 -7.30 3.72
N SER A 15 3.83 -7.07 2.87
CA SER A 15 2.57 -7.80 2.97
C SER A 15 2.20 -8.51 1.68
N VAL A 16 1.62 -9.70 1.84
CA VAL A 16 1.06 -10.54 0.79
C VAL A 16 -0.31 -10.98 1.23
N SER A 17 -1.32 -10.82 0.38
CA SER A 17 -2.64 -11.38 0.66
C SER A 17 -3.26 -12.01 -0.57
N LEU A 18 -4.11 -13.00 -0.33
CA LEU A 18 -4.94 -13.64 -1.33
C LEU A 18 -6.39 -13.25 -1.10
N SER A 19 -7.06 -12.78 -2.13
CA SER A 19 -8.48 -12.44 -2.08
C SER A 19 -9.26 -13.19 -3.16
N SER A 20 -10.49 -13.56 -2.83
CA SER A 20 -11.44 -14.20 -3.74
C SER A 20 -12.75 -13.43 -3.76
N ASN A 21 -13.17 -12.94 -4.93
CA ASN A 21 -14.39 -12.12 -5.10
C ASN A 21 -14.48 -10.92 -4.15
N GLY A 22 -13.34 -10.32 -3.81
CA GLY A 22 -13.25 -9.18 -2.89
C GLY A 22 -13.09 -9.55 -1.42
N GLU A 23 -13.24 -10.82 -1.05
CA GLU A 23 -13.08 -11.29 0.34
C GLU A 23 -11.65 -11.77 0.59
N LEU A 24 -11.10 -11.45 1.77
CA LEU A 24 -9.78 -11.90 2.19
C LEU A 24 -9.80 -13.41 2.49
N VAL A 25 -8.93 -14.17 1.82
CA VAL A 25 -8.79 -15.62 2.01
C VAL A 25 -7.62 -15.93 2.94
N SER A 26 -6.48 -15.30 2.71
CA SER A 26 -5.26 -15.52 3.47
C SER A 26 -4.36 -14.31 3.40
N HIS A 27 -3.58 -14.05 4.44
CA HIS A 27 -2.61 -12.95 4.42
C HIS A 27 -1.35 -13.31 5.20
N PHE A 28 -0.28 -12.65 4.83
CA PHE A 28 0.99 -12.59 5.53
C PHE A 28 1.42 -11.13 5.62
N GLU A 29 1.89 -10.72 6.78
CA GLU A 29 2.38 -9.38 7.02
C GLU A 29 3.57 -9.45 7.96
N MET A 30 4.65 -8.75 7.62
CA MET A 30 5.84 -8.64 8.46
C MET A 30 6.48 -7.27 8.31
N GLU A 31 6.68 -6.61 9.43
CA GLU A 31 7.53 -5.44 9.49
C GLU A 31 8.97 -5.87 9.72
N ASP A 32 9.88 -5.42 8.84
CA ASP A 32 11.31 -5.78 8.91
C ASP A 32 12.20 -4.55 8.70
N ASP A 33 12.84 -4.13 9.78
CA ASP A 33 13.82 -3.03 9.76
C ASP A 33 15.05 -3.32 8.87
N LYS A 34 15.32 -4.59 8.53
CA LYS A 34 16.43 -5.01 7.68
C LYS A 34 16.10 -5.05 6.19
N TYR A 35 14.86 -4.67 5.82
CA TYR A 35 14.41 -4.65 4.41
C TYR A 35 14.65 -5.95 3.64
N ARG A 36 14.41 -7.11 4.26
CA ARG A 36 14.55 -8.44 3.63
C ARG A 36 13.37 -8.78 2.69
N HIS A 37 12.76 -7.78 2.08
CA HIS A 37 11.60 -7.96 1.20
C HIS A 37 11.84 -8.99 0.09
N SER A 38 13.07 -9.08 -0.46
CA SER A 38 13.37 -10.03 -1.53
C SER A 38 13.28 -11.49 -1.09
N GLU A 39 13.64 -11.79 0.16
CA GLU A 39 13.59 -13.13 0.72
C GLU A 39 12.17 -13.47 1.19
N LEU A 40 11.56 -12.54 1.94
CA LEU A 40 10.26 -12.73 2.56
C LEU A 40 9.12 -12.77 1.54
N LEU A 41 9.14 -11.89 0.53
CA LEU A 41 8.07 -11.78 -0.44
C LEU A 41 7.84 -13.08 -1.21
N THR A 42 8.92 -13.67 -1.72
CA THR A 42 8.81 -14.88 -2.54
C THR A 42 8.39 -16.09 -1.72
N SER A 43 8.95 -16.27 -0.50
CA SER A 43 8.55 -17.36 0.40
C SER A 43 7.09 -17.22 0.84
N SER A 44 6.66 -16.02 1.23
CA SER A 44 5.28 -15.78 1.66
C SER A 44 4.26 -16.01 0.55
N ILE A 45 4.58 -15.64 -0.69
CA ILE A 45 3.74 -15.95 -1.84
C ILE A 45 3.60 -17.47 -2.01
N GLN A 46 4.71 -18.20 -1.93
CA GLN A 46 4.71 -19.66 -2.05
C GLN A 46 3.89 -20.31 -0.92
N ASP A 47 4.06 -19.85 0.32
CA ASP A 47 3.37 -20.37 1.48
C ASP A 47 1.86 -20.13 1.38
N ILE A 48 1.43 -18.91 1.02
CA ILE A 48 0.00 -18.58 0.84
C ILE A 48 -0.63 -19.44 -0.27
N LEU A 49 0.02 -19.57 -1.41
CA LEU A 49 -0.52 -20.37 -2.50
C LEU A 49 -0.59 -21.84 -2.14
N SER A 50 0.46 -22.38 -1.53
CA SER A 50 0.51 -23.80 -1.11
C SER A 50 -0.51 -24.12 -0.04
N ALA A 51 -0.70 -23.27 0.97
CA ALA A 51 -1.70 -23.44 2.03
C ALA A 51 -3.14 -23.46 1.49
N ASN A 52 -3.38 -22.84 0.34
CA ASN A 52 -4.69 -22.82 -0.30
C ASN A 52 -4.80 -23.83 -1.48
N ASN A 53 -3.81 -24.70 -1.69
CA ASN A 53 -3.74 -25.66 -2.81
C ASN A 53 -3.82 -25.00 -4.17
N LEU A 54 -3.20 -23.83 -4.33
CA LEU A 54 -3.20 -23.00 -5.53
C LEU A 54 -1.81 -22.89 -6.14
N ASN A 55 -1.78 -22.56 -7.43
CA ASN A 55 -0.58 -22.21 -8.18
C ASN A 55 -0.75 -20.81 -8.80
N THR A 56 0.34 -20.23 -9.29
CA THR A 56 0.32 -18.91 -9.96
C THR A 56 -0.59 -18.86 -11.20
N LYS A 57 -0.79 -19.99 -11.86
CA LYS A 57 -1.69 -20.12 -13.04
C LYS A 57 -3.18 -20.01 -12.67
N ASP A 58 -3.52 -20.22 -11.40
CA ASP A 58 -4.90 -20.16 -10.92
C ASP A 58 -5.34 -18.73 -10.60
N LEU A 59 -4.39 -17.78 -10.62
CA LEU A 59 -4.63 -16.37 -10.33
C LEU A 59 -5.19 -15.64 -11.56
N ASP A 60 -6.27 -14.89 -11.38
CA ASP A 60 -6.85 -14.01 -12.39
C ASP A 60 -6.05 -12.69 -12.53
N ALA A 61 -5.50 -12.21 -11.42
CA ALA A 61 -4.67 -11.01 -11.40
C ALA A 61 -3.67 -11.03 -10.22
N ILE A 62 -2.64 -10.19 -10.36
CA ILE A 62 -1.76 -9.80 -9.26
C ILE A 62 -1.90 -8.29 -9.11
N SER A 63 -2.20 -7.80 -7.91
CA SER A 63 -2.17 -6.38 -7.58
C SER A 63 -0.91 -6.02 -6.83
N ILE A 64 -0.42 -4.79 -7.02
CA ILE A 64 0.78 -4.30 -6.35
C ILE A 64 0.69 -2.80 -6.07
N GLY A 65 1.18 -2.39 -4.90
CA GLY A 65 1.41 -0.99 -4.59
C GLY A 65 2.44 -0.37 -5.54
N VAL A 66 2.07 0.74 -6.20
CA VAL A 66 2.92 1.38 -7.21
C VAL A 66 3.68 2.59 -6.68
N GLY A 67 3.60 2.83 -5.37
CA GLY A 67 4.18 3.99 -4.71
C GLY A 67 3.19 5.16 -4.56
N PRO A 68 3.68 6.25 -3.98
CA PRO A 68 5.05 6.51 -3.52
C PRO A 68 5.49 5.62 -2.34
N GLY A 69 6.81 5.54 -2.10
CA GLY A 69 7.39 4.78 -0.99
C GLY A 69 8.82 4.32 -1.27
N SER A 70 9.28 3.33 -0.53
CA SER A 70 10.63 2.76 -0.64
C SER A 70 10.98 2.36 -2.07
N PHE A 71 11.97 3.05 -2.65
CA PHE A 71 12.44 2.78 -4.02
C PHE A 71 12.90 1.33 -4.22
N THR A 72 13.64 0.80 -3.25
CA THR A 72 14.12 -0.60 -3.29
C THR A 72 12.96 -1.57 -3.15
N GLY A 73 12.06 -1.34 -2.19
CA GLY A 73 10.89 -2.19 -1.99
C GLY A 73 9.99 -2.24 -3.22
N LEU A 74 9.67 -1.09 -3.81
CA LEU A 74 8.90 -1.00 -5.04
C LEU A 74 9.52 -1.80 -6.19
N ARG A 75 10.85 -1.71 -6.39
CA ARG A 75 11.55 -2.47 -7.42
C ARG A 75 11.48 -3.98 -7.21
N ILE A 76 11.66 -4.43 -5.97
CA ILE A 76 11.54 -5.84 -5.60
C ILE A 76 10.13 -6.34 -5.90
N GLY A 77 9.11 -5.65 -5.38
CA GLY A 77 7.71 -6.01 -5.58
C GLY A 77 7.34 -6.07 -7.07
N PHE A 78 7.70 -5.05 -7.85
CA PHE A 78 7.45 -5.02 -9.29
C PHE A 78 8.15 -6.15 -10.04
N SER A 79 9.40 -6.46 -9.70
CA SER A 79 10.15 -7.53 -10.36
C SER A 79 9.50 -8.89 -10.11
N VAL A 80 9.10 -9.16 -8.86
CA VAL A 80 8.40 -10.38 -8.49
C VAL A 80 7.04 -10.45 -9.17
N ALA A 81 6.21 -9.39 -9.06
CA ALA A 81 4.88 -9.35 -9.67
C ALA A 81 4.93 -9.59 -11.19
N LYS A 82 5.83 -8.91 -11.91
CA LYS A 82 6.01 -9.11 -13.34
C LYS A 82 6.49 -10.53 -13.68
N GLY A 83 7.45 -11.04 -12.89
CA GLY A 83 7.95 -12.41 -13.07
C GLY A 83 6.86 -13.47 -12.92
N LEU A 84 5.95 -13.29 -11.98
CA LEU A 84 4.80 -14.18 -11.78
C LEU A 84 3.72 -14.04 -12.86
N CYS A 85 3.47 -12.80 -13.34
CA CYS A 85 2.47 -12.54 -14.38
C CYS A 85 2.90 -13.06 -15.75
N TYR A 86 4.17 -12.95 -16.07
CA TYR A 86 4.68 -13.16 -17.43
C TYR A 86 4.40 -14.56 -18.01
N PRO A 87 4.69 -15.68 -17.30
CA PRO A 87 4.50 -17.03 -17.84
C PRO A 87 3.04 -17.36 -18.15
N ASN A 88 2.11 -16.89 -17.33
CA ASN A 88 0.69 -17.22 -17.40
C ASN A 88 -0.14 -16.13 -18.07
N LYS A 89 0.46 -15.01 -18.48
CA LYS A 89 -0.23 -13.81 -18.97
C LYS A 89 -1.28 -13.29 -17.96
N THR A 90 -1.02 -13.49 -16.67
CA THR A 90 -1.87 -12.99 -15.57
C THR A 90 -1.88 -11.46 -15.60
N LYS A 91 -3.02 -10.85 -15.31
CA LYS A 91 -3.17 -9.39 -15.28
C LYS A 91 -2.38 -8.80 -14.12
N LEU A 92 -1.67 -7.69 -14.38
CA LEU A 92 -1.00 -6.90 -13.35
C LEU A 92 -1.79 -5.61 -13.10
N ILE A 93 -2.14 -5.36 -11.83
CA ILE A 93 -2.93 -4.19 -11.40
C ILE A 93 -2.06 -3.34 -10.47
N GLY A 94 -1.76 -2.10 -10.87
CA GLY A 94 -1.07 -1.14 -10.01
C GLY A 94 -2.07 -0.33 -9.19
N ILE A 95 -1.83 -0.22 -7.87
CA ILE A 95 -2.65 0.56 -6.95
C ILE A 95 -1.78 1.62 -6.27
N PRO A 96 -2.11 2.93 -6.35
CA PRO A 96 -1.35 3.97 -5.66
C PRO A 96 -1.29 3.71 -4.14
N THR A 97 -0.09 3.73 -3.56
CA THR A 97 0.10 3.43 -2.13
C THR A 97 -0.64 4.41 -1.22
N LEU A 98 -0.70 5.69 -1.59
CA LEU A 98 -1.51 6.68 -0.85
C LEU A 98 -3.01 6.32 -0.83
N LYS A 99 -3.52 5.70 -1.90
CA LYS A 99 -4.91 5.23 -1.97
C LYS A 99 -5.13 3.97 -1.12
N ILE A 100 -4.15 3.06 -1.09
CA ILE A 100 -4.17 1.89 -0.19
C ILE A 100 -4.25 2.37 1.25
N LEU A 101 -3.39 3.33 1.61
CA LEU A 101 -3.35 3.92 2.94
C LEU A 101 -4.68 4.63 3.31
N ALA A 102 -5.28 5.39 2.37
CA ALA A 102 -6.59 6.00 2.59
C ALA A 102 -7.69 4.95 2.85
N ASN A 103 -7.60 3.79 2.21
CA ASN A 103 -8.59 2.72 2.36
C ASN A 103 -8.44 1.92 3.66
N SER A 104 -7.32 2.04 4.38
CA SER A 104 -7.09 1.30 5.64
C SER A 104 -7.93 1.81 6.82
N LEU A 105 -8.56 2.99 6.69
CA LEU A 105 -9.41 3.56 7.73
C LEU A 105 -10.75 2.82 7.83
N GLU A 106 -11.09 2.36 9.04
CA GLU A 106 -12.38 1.72 9.33
C GLU A 106 -13.55 2.70 9.28
N SER A 107 -13.38 3.89 9.85
CA SER A 107 -14.37 4.95 9.77
C SER A 107 -13.89 6.07 8.86
N LYS A 108 -14.65 6.34 7.79
CA LYS A 108 -14.29 7.36 6.79
C LYS A 108 -15.06 8.64 7.10
N THR A 109 -14.32 9.72 7.30
CA THR A 109 -14.83 11.08 7.24
C THR A 109 -15.05 11.49 5.78
N ASP A 110 -15.63 12.68 5.55
CA ASP A 110 -15.90 13.18 4.20
C ASP A 110 -14.63 13.28 3.35
N ASN A 111 -13.51 13.63 4.00
CA ASN A 111 -12.19 13.78 3.36
C ASN A 111 -11.13 12.96 4.09
N ILE A 112 -10.22 12.39 3.33
CA ILE A 112 -9.09 11.60 3.83
C ILE A 112 -7.81 12.16 3.22
N ILE A 113 -6.86 12.54 4.06
CA ILE A 113 -5.51 12.94 3.65
C ILE A 113 -4.56 11.79 3.98
N SER A 114 -3.93 11.24 2.95
CA SER A 114 -2.90 10.20 3.11
C SER A 114 -1.52 10.82 3.05
N LEU A 115 -0.68 10.49 4.02
CA LEU A 115 0.69 10.96 4.13
C LEU A 115 1.66 9.78 4.20
N ILE A 116 2.68 9.80 3.34
CA ILE A 116 3.81 8.86 3.39
C ILE A 116 5.08 9.68 3.58
N SER A 117 5.81 9.40 4.66
CA SER A 117 7.05 10.09 5.00
C SER A 117 8.11 9.89 3.90
N ASP A 118 8.80 10.96 3.51
CA ASP A 118 9.99 10.92 2.66
C ASP A 118 11.23 11.25 3.51
N LYS A 119 11.72 12.49 3.50
CA LYS A 119 12.90 12.93 4.25
C LYS A 119 12.58 14.16 5.10
N GLY A 120 12.94 14.10 6.37
CA GLY A 120 12.64 15.18 7.32
C GLY A 120 11.13 15.40 7.40
N ASN A 121 10.68 16.64 7.26
CA ASN A 121 9.27 16.99 7.31
C ASN A 121 8.59 16.99 5.92
N TYR A 122 9.23 16.39 4.90
CA TYR A 122 8.61 16.21 3.59
C TYR A 122 7.81 14.93 3.55
N PHE A 123 6.61 15.01 3.00
CA PHE A 123 5.70 13.90 2.83
C PHE A 123 5.15 13.85 1.42
N TYR A 124 4.96 12.66 0.91
CA TYR A 124 4.03 12.44 -0.19
C TYR A 124 2.61 12.57 0.36
N LEU A 125 1.81 13.40 -0.27
CA LEU A 125 0.45 13.72 0.14
C LEU A 125 -0.52 13.49 -1.02
N SER A 126 -1.69 12.95 -0.70
CA SER A 126 -2.87 12.96 -1.56
C SER A 126 -4.12 13.12 -0.72
N LYS A 127 -5.17 13.74 -1.28
CA LYS A 127 -6.48 13.88 -0.62
C LYS A 127 -7.54 13.12 -1.41
N TYR A 128 -8.36 12.37 -0.71
CA TYR A 128 -9.46 11.60 -1.25
C TYR A 128 -10.77 11.96 -0.56
N ASN A 129 -11.90 11.76 -1.25
CA ASN A 129 -13.21 11.74 -0.60
C ASN A 129 -13.50 10.35 0.02
N PHE A 130 -14.63 10.20 0.70
CA PHE A 130 -15.06 8.93 1.32
C PHE A 130 -15.24 7.76 0.33
N LYS A 131 -15.41 8.05 -0.97
CA LYS A 131 -15.46 7.06 -2.05
C LYS A 131 -14.09 6.71 -2.62
N LEU A 132 -13.01 7.26 -2.05
CA LEU A 132 -11.65 7.14 -2.56
C LEU A 132 -11.47 7.72 -3.98
N GLU A 133 -12.26 8.73 -4.34
CA GLU A 133 -12.03 9.56 -5.51
C GLU A 133 -10.98 10.62 -5.15
N GLU A 134 -10.00 10.81 -6.02
CA GLU A 134 -8.87 11.70 -5.79
C GLU A 134 -9.31 13.18 -5.90
N LEU A 135 -9.13 13.94 -4.82
CA LEU A 135 -9.40 15.38 -4.77
C LEU A 135 -8.12 16.21 -4.96
N ILE A 136 -6.99 15.71 -4.42
CA ILE A 136 -5.66 16.28 -4.62
C ILE A 136 -4.76 15.15 -5.08
N PRO A 137 -4.13 15.25 -6.28
CA PRO A 137 -3.23 14.24 -6.80
C PRO A 137 -1.96 14.13 -5.93
N PRO A 138 -1.24 13.00 -6.01
CA PRO A 138 0.00 12.79 -5.28
C PRO A 138 1.01 13.92 -5.52
N LYS A 139 1.50 14.54 -4.46
CA LYS A 139 2.53 15.58 -4.48
C LYS A 139 3.44 15.46 -3.26
N ILE A 140 4.62 16.09 -3.33
CA ILE A 140 5.52 16.23 -2.18
C ILE A 140 5.26 17.59 -1.54
N GLU A 141 5.06 17.60 -0.23
CA GLU A 141 4.84 18.81 0.55
C GLU A 141 5.67 18.81 1.83
N LEU A 142 6.08 19.98 2.25
CA LEU A 142 6.59 20.22 3.58
C LEU A 142 5.40 20.31 4.54
N ILE A 143 5.33 19.41 5.49
CA ILE A 143 4.26 19.39 6.48
C ILE A 143 4.74 20.11 7.75
N ASP A 144 4.13 21.25 8.01
CA ASP A 144 4.28 22.03 9.23
C ASP A 144 2.91 22.36 9.84
N GLU A 145 2.89 23.01 10.99
CA GLU A 145 1.65 23.37 11.67
C GLU A 145 0.75 24.29 10.84
N GLU A 146 1.33 25.25 10.14
CA GLU A 146 0.57 26.18 9.30
C GLU A 146 -0.10 25.44 8.14
N PHE A 147 0.63 24.54 7.50
CA PHE A 147 0.09 23.70 6.42
C PHE A 147 -1.05 22.82 6.90
N LEU A 148 -0.89 22.16 8.06
CA LEU A 148 -1.93 21.31 8.64
C LEU A 148 -3.18 22.09 9.01
N ASN A 149 -3.04 23.25 9.65
CA ASN A 149 -4.16 24.11 10.03
C ASN A 149 -4.97 24.61 8.81
N ASN A 150 -4.31 24.78 7.66
CA ASN A 150 -4.98 25.20 6.42
C ASN A 150 -5.63 24.04 5.65
N LEU A 151 -5.18 22.81 5.87
CA LEU A 151 -5.61 21.63 5.09
C LEU A 151 -6.66 20.79 5.79
N VAL A 152 -6.71 20.84 7.14
CA VAL A 152 -7.54 19.98 7.98
C VAL A 152 -8.74 20.77 8.48
N ASP A 153 -9.92 20.25 8.22
CA ASP A 153 -11.19 20.69 8.80
C ASP A 153 -11.80 19.57 9.65
N ALA A 154 -12.92 19.86 10.33
CA ALA A 154 -13.59 18.89 11.19
C ALA A 154 -14.11 17.63 10.45
N SER A 155 -14.16 17.67 9.11
CA SER A 155 -14.59 16.56 8.25
C SER A 155 -13.43 15.79 7.62
N THR A 156 -12.18 16.10 8.00
CA THR A 156 -10.99 15.53 7.40
C THR A 156 -10.26 14.61 8.37
N THR A 157 -9.96 13.39 7.95
CA THR A 157 -9.07 12.44 8.66
C THR A 157 -7.72 12.37 7.99
N ILE A 158 -6.65 12.43 8.78
CA ILE A 158 -5.28 12.19 8.29
C ILE A 158 -4.89 10.75 8.61
N VAL A 159 -4.32 10.06 7.62
CA VAL A 159 -3.72 8.75 7.79
C VAL A 159 -2.24 8.78 7.37
N VAL A 160 -1.37 8.22 8.20
CA VAL A 160 0.08 8.25 8.03
C VAL A 160 0.65 6.83 8.07
N ASN A 161 1.67 6.55 7.28
CA ASN A 161 2.23 5.21 7.11
C ASN A 161 3.16 4.72 8.22
N SER A 162 3.48 5.54 9.23
CA SER A 162 4.31 5.11 10.34
C SER A 162 4.06 5.91 11.63
N GLU A 163 4.27 5.26 12.79
CA GLU A 163 4.13 5.91 14.10
C GLU A 163 5.12 7.06 14.32
N SER A 164 6.35 6.95 13.80
CA SER A 164 7.36 8.02 13.89
C SER A 164 6.95 9.29 13.16
N SER A 165 6.07 9.20 12.18
CA SER A 165 5.52 10.35 11.47
C SER A 165 4.42 11.08 12.26
N TYR A 166 3.81 10.42 13.26
CA TYR A 166 2.80 11.04 14.15
C TYR A 166 3.40 12.10 15.09
N LEU A 167 4.67 11.97 15.46
CA LEU A 167 5.32 12.91 16.38
C LEU A 167 5.42 14.32 15.78
N TYR A 168 5.55 14.42 14.46
CA TYR A 168 5.62 15.72 13.77
C TYR A 168 4.25 16.37 13.53
N ILE A 169 3.16 15.62 13.69
CA ILE A 169 1.79 16.11 13.46
C ILE A 169 1.10 16.50 14.77
N LYS A 170 1.64 16.06 15.93
CA LYS A 170 1.04 16.29 17.26
C LYS A 170 1.65 17.46 18.05
N GLU A 171 2.80 18.01 17.63
CA GLU A 171 3.40 19.19 18.24
C GLU A 171 2.95 20.47 17.51
#